data_2ddc47e4d7ef5451637ddd6bb290385e
#
_entry.id   2ddc47e4d7ef5451637ddd6bb290385e
#
_cell.length_a   1.000
_cell.length_b   1.000
_cell.length_c   1.000
_cell.angle_alpha   90.00
_cell.angle_beta   90.00
_cell.angle_gamma   90.00
#
_symmetry.space_group_name_H-M   'P 1'
#
loop_
_entity.id
_entity.type
_entity.pdbx_description
1 polymer ?
#
loop_
_entity_poly.entity_id
_entity_poly.type
_entity_poly.pdbx_seq_one_letter_code
_entity_poly.pdbx_strand_id
1 'polypeptide(L)'
;AKQRLEGFRAVVGEVPVYWEEFRDWRQYDEYWRDPDEDMVGWLTQQATPLGIFTAHDPTGRHVLEAAAQAGLEVPFAVGVISANDDETVCEMARPALSSIRLPWRRLAAEVVQTLEAIWAGTPPGGPVLVPPLEIVVRGSSSYEAVGDPLVRRAMRFLIDQVSTVISVEKWAASIGVSRRVLERRFQLALGRSPLAMIQHERVERAKGLLATTDLPVSQIAERCGYQSNERLTVNFRAAVGVPPAAYRRELRGKRA
;
A
#
# COMPACT_ATOMS: atom_id res chain seq x y z
N ALA A 1 -10.90 -10.57 13.64
CA ALA A 1 -9.48 -10.94 13.52
C ALA A 1 -9.28 -12.44 13.25
N LYS A 2 -9.87 -13.36 14.05
CA LYS A 2 -9.65 -14.83 13.91
C LYS A 2 -9.95 -15.34 12.49
N GLN A 3 -11.10 -15.02 11.91
CA GLN A 3 -11.44 -15.45 10.54
C GLN A 3 -10.47 -14.91 9.47
N ARG A 4 -9.94 -13.68 9.65
CA ARG A 4 -8.94 -13.13 8.74
C ARG A 4 -7.60 -13.87 8.85
N LEU A 5 -7.21 -14.25 10.05
CA LEU A 5 -6.02 -15.09 10.29
C LEU A 5 -6.18 -16.48 9.66
N GLU A 6 -7.32 -17.13 9.84
CA GLU A 6 -7.63 -18.44 9.24
C GLU A 6 -7.57 -18.36 7.71
N GLY A 7 -8.19 -17.34 7.10
CA GLY A 7 -8.12 -17.12 5.65
C GLY A 7 -6.71 -16.84 5.15
N PHE A 8 -5.92 -16.08 5.90
CA PHE A 8 -4.52 -15.82 5.56
C PHE A 8 -3.67 -17.09 5.62
N ARG A 9 -3.77 -17.87 6.71
CA ARG A 9 -3.07 -19.15 6.89
C ARG A 9 -3.45 -20.19 5.84
N ALA A 10 -4.69 -20.19 5.37
CA ALA A 10 -5.13 -21.11 4.32
C ALA A 10 -4.34 -20.91 3.00
N VAL A 11 -3.77 -19.73 2.78
CA VAL A 11 -2.99 -19.41 1.57
C VAL A 11 -1.49 -19.52 1.79
N VAL A 12 -1.00 -18.99 2.92
CA VAL A 12 0.46 -18.87 3.17
C VAL A 12 1.02 -19.96 4.07
N GLY A 13 0.18 -20.79 4.69
CA GLY A 13 0.56 -21.79 5.68
C GLY A 13 0.75 -21.21 7.10
N GLU A 14 1.43 -21.96 7.95
CA GLU A 14 1.73 -21.50 9.31
C GLU A 14 2.75 -20.36 9.31
N VAL A 15 2.43 -19.28 10.02
CA VAL A 15 3.23 -18.07 10.14
C VAL A 15 3.27 -17.61 11.58
N PRO A 16 4.34 -16.90 12.01
CA PRO A 16 4.37 -16.23 13.30
C PRO A 16 3.19 -15.25 13.42
N VAL A 17 2.57 -15.22 14.59
CA VAL A 17 1.42 -14.35 14.86
C VAL A 17 1.69 -13.54 16.12
N TYR A 18 1.60 -12.24 16.00
CA TYR A 18 1.46 -11.35 17.15
C TYR A 18 -0.03 -11.19 17.43
N TRP A 19 -0.42 -11.48 18.67
CA TRP A 19 -1.81 -11.44 19.09
C TRP A 19 -1.96 -10.58 20.33
N GLU A 20 -2.75 -9.53 20.23
CA GLU A 20 -3.13 -8.67 21.32
C GLU A 20 -4.61 -8.88 21.65
N GLU A 21 -4.93 -9.18 22.90
CA GLU A 21 -6.30 -9.30 23.38
C GLU A 21 -6.73 -8.02 24.10
N PHE A 22 -7.66 -7.30 23.50
CA PHE A 22 -8.36 -6.23 24.20
C PHE A 22 -9.33 -6.82 25.21
N ARG A 23 -9.05 -6.65 26.48
CA ARG A 23 -9.90 -7.13 27.59
C ARG A 23 -11.04 -6.16 27.92
N ASP A 24 -10.89 -4.86 27.59
CA ASP A 24 -11.86 -3.80 27.84
C ASP A 24 -11.81 -2.76 26.71
N TRP A 25 -12.98 -2.23 26.32
CA TRP A 25 -13.08 -1.14 25.35
C TRP A 25 -12.35 0.14 25.78
N ARG A 26 -12.13 0.34 27.12
CA ARG A 26 -11.36 1.46 27.66
C ARG A 26 -9.88 1.42 27.31
N GLN A 27 -9.33 0.23 27.05
CA GLN A 27 -7.97 0.07 26.54
C GLN A 27 -7.83 0.58 25.12
N TYR A 28 -8.96 0.81 24.43
CA TYR A 28 -8.98 1.35 23.07
C TYR A 28 -8.41 2.78 22.99
N ASP A 29 -8.57 3.60 24.04
CA ASP A 29 -7.99 4.94 24.11
C ASP A 29 -6.46 4.90 24.31
N GLU A 30 -5.93 3.90 25.00
CA GLU A 30 -4.49 3.68 25.17
C GLU A 30 -3.87 3.15 23.87
N TYR A 31 -4.60 2.33 23.13
CA TYR A 31 -4.20 1.77 21.85
C TYR A 31 -3.89 2.84 20.77
N TRP A 32 -4.42 4.05 20.87
CA TRP A 32 -4.13 5.13 19.93
C TRP A 32 -2.87 5.93 20.27
N ARG A 33 -2.23 5.70 21.42
CA ARG A 33 -1.14 6.54 21.90
C ARG A 33 0.22 6.11 21.37
N ASP A 34 0.66 4.92 21.73
CA ASP A 34 1.99 4.43 21.35
C ASP A 34 1.97 2.91 21.08
N PRO A 35 2.84 2.40 20.19
CA PRO A 35 2.99 0.96 20.02
C PRO A 35 3.54 0.33 21.31
N ASP A 36 3.02 -0.85 21.63
CA ASP A 36 3.44 -1.64 22.77
C ASP A 36 4.93 -2.04 22.65
N GLU A 37 5.68 -1.96 23.74
CA GLU A 37 7.07 -2.42 23.80
C GLU A 37 7.20 -3.91 23.41
N ASP A 38 6.17 -4.71 23.70
CA ASP A 38 6.09 -6.11 23.30
C ASP A 38 6.05 -6.28 21.79
N MET A 39 5.36 -5.40 21.06
CA MET A 39 5.33 -5.40 19.59
C MET A 39 6.70 -5.05 18.99
N VAL A 40 7.38 -4.07 19.54
CA VAL A 40 8.75 -3.71 19.14
C VAL A 40 9.69 -4.90 19.38
N GLY A 41 9.61 -5.54 20.55
CA GLY A 41 10.38 -6.72 20.90
C GLY A 41 10.09 -7.89 19.97
N TRP A 42 8.83 -8.13 19.63
CA TRP A 42 8.44 -9.19 18.69
C TRP A 42 8.98 -8.94 17.28
N LEU A 43 8.89 -7.71 16.76
CA LEU A 43 9.40 -7.35 15.44
C LEU A 43 10.91 -7.56 15.31
N THR A 44 11.67 -7.21 16.34
CA THR A 44 13.14 -7.36 16.33
C THR A 44 13.61 -8.82 16.35
N GLN A 45 12.77 -9.75 16.76
CA GLN A 45 13.05 -11.18 16.75
C GLN A 45 12.75 -11.85 15.41
N GLN A 46 12.07 -11.18 14.49
CA GLN A 46 11.73 -11.74 13.19
C GLN A 46 12.88 -11.63 12.20
N ALA A 47 13.01 -12.64 11.34
CA ALA A 47 13.94 -12.56 10.22
C ALA A 47 13.45 -11.55 9.17
N THR A 48 14.35 -10.70 8.68
CA THR A 48 14.06 -9.78 7.57
C THR A 48 14.66 -10.30 6.27
N PRO A 49 14.02 -10.08 5.11
CA PRO A 49 12.82 -9.29 4.87
C PRO A 49 11.53 -9.95 5.38
N LEU A 50 10.63 -9.16 5.93
CA LEU A 50 9.38 -9.62 6.56
C LEU A 50 8.16 -8.97 5.89
N GLY A 51 7.16 -9.78 5.53
CA GLY A 51 5.83 -9.31 5.12
C GLY A 51 4.84 -9.47 6.27
N ILE A 52 4.14 -8.38 6.63
CA ILE A 52 3.15 -8.37 7.71
C ILE A 52 1.77 -8.07 7.16
N PHE A 53 0.81 -8.93 7.50
CA PHE A 53 -0.60 -8.67 7.30
C PHE A 53 -1.26 -8.36 8.64
N THR A 54 -1.93 -7.21 8.76
CA THR A 54 -2.65 -6.81 9.96
C THR A 54 -4.17 -6.93 9.78
N ALA A 55 -4.86 -7.26 10.86
CA ALA A 55 -6.30 -7.50 10.82
C ALA A 55 -7.13 -6.24 10.55
N HIS A 56 -6.61 -5.03 10.89
CA HIS A 56 -7.24 -3.75 10.63
C HIS A 56 -6.23 -2.60 10.65
N ASP A 57 -6.58 -1.46 10.07
CA ASP A 57 -5.68 -0.35 9.82
C ASP A 57 -5.03 0.27 11.07
N PRO A 58 -5.72 0.46 12.19
CA PRO A 58 -5.07 0.90 13.43
C PRO A 58 -3.89 0.02 13.87
N THR A 59 -4.04 -1.31 13.82
CA THR A 59 -2.93 -2.23 14.09
C THR A 59 -1.81 -2.07 13.06
N GLY A 60 -2.16 -1.88 11.77
CA GLY A 60 -1.18 -1.62 10.73
C GLY A 60 -0.35 -0.36 11.01
N ARG A 61 -0.98 0.72 11.48
CA ARG A 61 -0.30 1.94 11.91
C ARG A 61 0.67 1.66 13.07
N HIS A 62 0.23 0.92 14.09
CA HIS A 62 1.09 0.54 15.23
C HIS A 62 2.30 -0.29 14.80
N VAL A 63 2.11 -1.23 13.88
CA VAL A 63 3.24 -2.01 13.31
C VAL A 63 4.24 -1.09 12.62
N LEU A 64 3.79 -0.05 11.88
CA LEU A 64 4.69 0.92 11.24
C LEU A 64 5.46 1.75 12.26
N GLU A 65 4.81 2.19 13.33
CA GLU A 65 5.43 2.95 14.41
C GLU A 65 6.42 2.08 15.20
N ALA A 66 6.06 0.84 15.52
CA ALA A 66 6.95 -0.13 16.16
C ALA A 66 8.15 -0.47 15.27
N ALA A 67 7.96 -0.61 13.96
CA ALA A 67 9.07 -0.80 13.03
C ALA A 67 10.02 0.39 13.02
N ALA A 68 9.48 1.62 13.05
CA ALA A 68 10.30 2.83 13.14
C ALA A 68 11.10 2.89 14.46
N GLN A 69 10.50 2.55 15.60
CA GLN A 69 11.19 2.46 16.90
C GLN A 69 12.27 1.37 16.91
N ALA A 70 12.01 0.23 16.25
CA ALA A 70 12.97 -0.86 16.08
C ALA A 70 14.09 -0.54 15.08
N GLY A 71 14.05 0.61 14.39
CA GLY A 71 14.99 0.96 13.34
C GLY A 71 14.87 0.12 12.08
N LEU A 72 13.71 -0.54 11.87
CA LEU A 72 13.41 -1.36 10.69
C LEU A 72 12.88 -0.48 9.55
N GLU A 73 13.50 -0.59 8.39
CA GLU A 73 13.11 0.20 7.22
C GLU A 73 11.85 -0.37 6.55
N VAL A 74 10.79 0.42 6.47
CA VAL A 74 9.57 0.10 5.71
C VAL A 74 9.61 0.85 4.38
N PRO A 75 9.37 0.17 3.25
CA PRO A 75 8.97 -1.25 3.08
C PRO A 75 10.13 -2.23 2.87
N PHE A 76 11.38 -1.82 3.05
CA PHE A 76 12.56 -2.58 2.61
C PHE A 76 12.92 -3.77 3.52
N ALA A 77 12.84 -3.59 4.83
CA ALA A 77 13.02 -4.66 5.80
C ALA A 77 11.68 -5.27 6.21
N VAL A 78 10.64 -4.44 6.30
CA VAL A 78 9.30 -4.86 6.69
C VAL A 78 8.27 -4.24 5.74
N GLY A 79 7.55 -5.08 5.01
CA GLY A 79 6.38 -4.66 4.22
C GLY A 79 5.10 -4.88 5.03
N VAL A 80 4.19 -3.90 5.06
CA VAL A 80 2.94 -3.99 5.83
C VAL A 80 1.74 -3.78 4.94
N ILE A 81 0.76 -4.69 5.03
CA ILE A 81 -0.58 -4.57 4.42
C ILE A 81 -1.62 -4.77 5.50
N SER A 82 -2.65 -3.95 5.48
CA SER A 82 -3.77 -4.00 6.41
C SER A 82 -5.10 -4.29 5.71
N ALA A 83 -6.20 -4.21 6.44
CA ALA A 83 -7.55 -4.34 5.90
C ALA A 83 -8.50 -3.34 6.54
N ASN A 84 -9.40 -2.83 5.73
CA ASN A 84 -10.56 -1.97 5.84
C ASN A 84 -10.45 -0.72 4.95
N ASP A 85 -9.22 -0.22 4.69
CA ASP A 85 -8.92 1.02 3.97
C ASP A 85 -9.62 2.23 4.58
N ASP A 86 -9.45 2.40 5.92
CA ASP A 86 -9.76 3.67 6.57
C ASP A 86 -8.77 4.72 6.07
N GLU A 87 -9.26 5.58 5.17
CA GLU A 87 -8.43 6.55 4.46
C GLU A 87 -7.69 7.47 5.43
N THR A 88 -8.34 7.87 6.53
CA THR A 88 -7.73 8.74 7.55
C THR A 88 -6.54 8.05 8.21
N VAL A 89 -6.73 6.84 8.69
CA VAL A 89 -5.67 6.07 9.36
C VAL A 89 -4.53 5.74 8.39
N CYS A 90 -4.88 5.31 7.17
CA CYS A 90 -3.91 4.90 6.17
C CYS A 90 -3.03 6.05 5.67
N GLU A 91 -3.61 7.24 5.44
CA GLU A 91 -2.89 8.41 4.94
C GLU A 91 -2.08 9.13 6.04
N MET A 92 -2.50 9.04 7.29
CA MET A 92 -1.75 9.60 8.43
C MET A 92 -0.54 8.76 8.82
N ALA A 93 -0.53 7.47 8.51
CA ALA A 93 0.59 6.57 8.81
C ALA A 93 1.87 6.99 8.07
N ARG A 94 3.03 6.65 8.62
CA ARG A 94 4.34 6.97 8.05
C ARG A 94 5.24 5.72 8.01
N PRO A 95 5.52 5.19 6.80
CA PRO A 95 4.95 5.56 5.48
C PRO A 95 3.45 5.27 5.41
N ALA A 96 2.74 5.88 4.43
CA ALA A 96 1.30 5.67 4.25
C ALA A 96 0.97 4.19 4.09
N LEU A 97 -0.08 3.72 4.77
CA LEU A 97 -0.39 2.30 4.95
C LEU A 97 -1.19 1.72 3.79
N SER A 98 -0.68 0.66 3.19
CA SER A 98 -1.39 -0.15 2.21
C SER A 98 -2.48 -0.97 2.88
N SER A 99 -3.67 -1.01 2.29
CA SER A 99 -4.79 -1.69 2.90
C SER A 99 -5.75 -2.30 1.87
N ILE A 100 -6.43 -3.36 2.27
CA ILE A 100 -7.50 -3.98 1.49
C ILE A 100 -8.77 -3.15 1.66
N ARG A 101 -9.27 -2.60 0.54
CA ARG A 101 -10.52 -1.83 0.51
C ARG A 101 -11.72 -2.73 0.61
N LEU A 102 -12.61 -2.42 1.56
CA LEU A 102 -13.89 -3.09 1.71
C LEU A 102 -15.02 -2.29 1.05
N PRO A 103 -16.03 -2.96 0.46
CA PRO A 103 -17.18 -2.31 -0.17
C PRO A 103 -18.22 -1.88 0.88
N TRP A 104 -17.91 -0.92 1.73
CA TRP A 104 -18.74 -0.52 2.87
C TRP A 104 -20.18 -0.17 2.50
N ARG A 105 -20.40 0.52 1.36
CA ARG A 105 -21.76 0.84 0.89
C ARG A 105 -22.56 -0.42 0.55
N ARG A 106 -21.92 -1.37 -0.16
CA ARG A 106 -22.56 -2.64 -0.49
C ARG A 106 -22.80 -3.46 0.76
N LEU A 107 -21.83 -3.52 1.66
CA LEU A 107 -21.99 -4.21 2.94
C LEU A 107 -23.16 -3.65 3.75
N ALA A 108 -23.29 -2.31 3.84
CA ALA A 108 -24.42 -1.68 4.50
C ALA A 108 -25.78 -2.01 3.83
N ALA A 109 -25.85 -1.99 2.50
CA ALA A 109 -27.06 -2.37 1.77
C ALA A 109 -27.46 -3.83 2.03
N GLU A 110 -26.51 -4.77 2.01
CA GLU A 110 -26.74 -6.18 2.32
C GLU A 110 -27.22 -6.38 3.77
N VAL A 111 -26.69 -5.61 4.73
CA VAL A 111 -27.18 -5.63 6.12
C VAL A 111 -28.63 -5.19 6.20
N VAL A 112 -29.00 -4.07 5.55
CA VAL A 112 -30.39 -3.58 5.55
C VAL A 112 -31.33 -4.61 4.93
N GLN A 113 -31.00 -5.16 3.74
CA GLN A 113 -31.79 -6.17 3.07
C GLN A 113 -31.96 -7.44 3.93
N THR A 114 -30.89 -7.85 4.62
CA THR A 114 -30.92 -9.00 5.53
C THR A 114 -31.88 -8.74 6.71
N LEU A 115 -31.85 -7.55 7.30
CA LEU A 115 -32.76 -7.18 8.38
C LEU A 115 -34.21 -7.13 7.92
N GLU A 116 -34.49 -6.54 6.75
CA GLU A 116 -35.83 -6.53 6.15
C GLU A 116 -36.35 -7.94 5.89
N ALA A 117 -35.52 -8.85 5.37
CA ALA A 117 -35.90 -10.26 5.17
C ALA A 117 -36.18 -10.98 6.49
N ILE A 118 -35.41 -10.72 7.53
CA ILE A 118 -35.64 -11.26 8.88
C ILE A 118 -37.00 -10.79 9.40
N TRP A 119 -37.30 -9.49 9.29
CA TRP A 119 -38.58 -8.93 9.73
C TRP A 119 -39.79 -9.43 8.91
N ALA A 120 -39.56 -9.72 7.64
CA ALA A 120 -40.59 -10.35 6.78
C ALA A 120 -40.75 -11.87 7.01
N GLY A 121 -39.96 -12.46 7.91
CA GLY A 121 -40.03 -13.91 8.17
C GLY A 121 -39.32 -14.78 7.12
N THR A 122 -38.50 -14.20 6.26
CA THR A 122 -37.76 -14.87 5.18
C THR A 122 -36.24 -14.69 5.32
N PRO A 123 -35.62 -15.07 6.46
CA PRO A 123 -34.20 -14.86 6.67
C PRO A 123 -33.37 -15.65 5.63
N PRO A 124 -32.20 -15.15 5.25
CA PRO A 124 -31.30 -15.88 4.36
C PRO A 124 -30.87 -17.21 4.98
N GLY A 125 -30.75 -18.25 4.16
CA GLY A 125 -30.38 -19.60 4.60
C GLY A 125 -28.94 -19.80 5.05
N GLY A 126 -28.14 -18.73 5.07
CA GLY A 126 -26.73 -18.76 5.47
C GLY A 126 -26.09 -17.37 5.46
N PRO A 127 -24.78 -17.27 5.74
CA PRO A 127 -24.07 -15.99 5.76
C PRO A 127 -24.01 -15.36 4.37
N VAL A 128 -24.32 -14.06 4.29
CA VAL A 128 -24.15 -13.26 3.07
C VAL A 128 -22.70 -12.77 3.02
N LEU A 129 -21.94 -13.24 2.03
CA LEU A 129 -20.53 -12.89 1.86
C LEU A 129 -20.38 -11.77 0.82
N VAL A 130 -19.75 -10.68 1.23
CA VAL A 130 -19.43 -9.55 0.35
C VAL A 130 -17.93 -9.53 0.11
N PRO A 131 -17.45 -9.78 -1.13
CA PRO A 131 -16.02 -9.83 -1.41
C PRO A 131 -15.38 -8.43 -1.27
N PRO A 132 -14.08 -8.35 -0.91
CA PRO A 132 -13.33 -7.10 -0.92
C PRO A 132 -13.22 -6.54 -2.34
N LEU A 133 -12.84 -5.26 -2.46
CA LEU A 133 -12.67 -4.60 -3.76
C LEU A 133 -11.25 -4.81 -4.30
N GLU A 134 -10.29 -4.13 -3.70
CA GLU A 134 -8.92 -4.06 -4.21
C GLU A 134 -7.93 -3.86 -3.05
N ILE A 135 -6.65 -4.06 -3.31
CA ILE A 135 -5.58 -3.62 -2.42
C ILE A 135 -5.17 -2.22 -2.84
N VAL A 136 -5.36 -1.23 -1.96
CA VAL A 136 -4.84 0.12 -2.15
C VAL A 136 -3.38 0.13 -1.71
N VAL A 137 -2.49 0.06 -2.69
CA VAL A 137 -1.05 0.03 -2.45
C VAL A 137 -0.55 1.43 -2.11
N ARG A 138 0.15 1.58 -0.98
CA ARG A 138 0.80 2.79 -0.50
C ARG A 138 2.26 2.51 -0.10
N GLY A 139 2.90 3.47 0.56
CA GLY A 139 4.31 3.40 0.92
C GLY A 139 4.73 2.22 1.79
N SER A 140 3.81 1.64 2.57
CA SER A 140 4.14 0.54 3.49
C SER A 140 4.37 -0.82 2.83
N SER A 141 3.96 -1.00 1.56
CA SER A 141 4.18 -2.25 0.81
C SER A 141 4.59 -2.04 -0.65
N SER A 142 4.89 -0.81 -1.05
CA SER A 142 5.14 -0.48 -2.46
C SER A 142 6.48 -1.01 -3.00
N TYR A 143 7.34 -1.49 -2.13
CA TYR A 143 8.60 -2.14 -2.52
C TYR A 143 8.71 -3.49 -1.84
N GLU A 144 8.94 -4.53 -2.63
CA GLU A 144 9.39 -5.81 -2.10
C GLU A 144 10.62 -5.57 -1.23
N ALA A 145 10.72 -6.27 -0.12
CA ALA A 145 11.87 -6.18 0.78
C ALA A 145 13.15 -6.57 0.01
N VAL A 146 13.82 -5.54 -0.52
CA VAL A 146 14.98 -5.72 -1.40
C VAL A 146 16.19 -6.04 -0.56
N GLY A 147 16.72 -7.26 -0.68
CA GLY A 147 17.92 -7.69 0.04
C GLY A 147 19.21 -6.94 -0.35
N ASP A 148 19.21 -6.23 -1.49
CA ASP A 148 20.39 -5.49 -2.01
C ASP A 148 20.47 -4.06 -1.45
N PRO A 149 21.51 -3.72 -0.63
CA PRO A 149 21.64 -2.39 -0.02
C PRO A 149 21.79 -1.26 -1.04
N LEU A 150 22.42 -1.53 -2.20
CA LEU A 150 22.56 -0.54 -3.26
C LEU A 150 21.19 -0.23 -3.89
N VAL A 151 20.40 -1.28 -4.18
CA VAL A 151 19.06 -1.11 -4.75
C VAL A 151 18.15 -0.38 -3.77
N ARG A 152 18.18 -0.74 -2.47
CA ARG A 152 17.45 0.00 -1.43
C ARG A 152 17.79 1.50 -1.43
N ARG A 153 19.10 1.84 -1.42
CA ARG A 153 19.55 3.24 -1.47
C ARG A 153 19.09 3.95 -2.74
N ALA A 154 19.18 3.25 -3.88
CA ALA A 154 18.71 3.77 -5.15
C ALA A 154 17.19 4.04 -5.15
N MET A 155 16.40 3.12 -4.64
CA MET A 155 14.94 3.27 -4.55
C MET A 155 14.56 4.44 -3.65
N ARG A 156 15.19 4.58 -2.48
CA ARG A 156 14.96 5.74 -1.59
C ARG A 156 15.20 7.06 -2.33
N PHE A 157 16.32 7.18 -3.03
CA PHE A 157 16.60 8.36 -3.85
C PHE A 157 15.53 8.59 -4.93
N LEU A 158 15.05 7.54 -5.59
CA LEU A 158 14.00 7.66 -6.61
C LEU A 158 12.70 8.21 -6.03
N ILE A 159 12.27 7.73 -4.87
CA ILE A 159 11.03 8.17 -4.22
C ILE A 159 11.09 9.67 -3.93
N ASP A 160 12.21 10.14 -3.39
CA ASP A 160 12.43 11.55 -3.06
C ASP A 160 12.46 12.43 -4.32
N GLN A 161 12.90 11.89 -5.44
CA GLN A 161 13.14 12.62 -6.69
C GLN A 161 12.14 12.31 -7.82
N VAL A 162 11.13 11.47 -7.59
CA VAL A 162 10.20 11.02 -8.65
C VAL A 162 9.46 12.15 -9.35
N SER A 163 9.29 13.29 -8.68
CA SER A 163 8.67 14.50 -9.24
C SER A 163 9.58 15.28 -10.18
N THR A 164 10.86 14.95 -10.24
CA THR A 164 11.82 15.60 -11.13
C THR A 164 12.05 14.78 -12.39
N VAL A 165 12.53 15.45 -13.46
CA VAL A 165 12.96 14.75 -14.67
C VAL A 165 14.32 14.13 -14.41
N ILE A 166 14.32 12.86 -13.98
CA ILE A 166 15.57 12.12 -13.73
C ILE A 166 15.83 11.12 -14.85
N SER A 167 17.11 11.04 -15.29
CA SER A 167 17.57 9.96 -16.16
C SER A 167 18.28 8.87 -15.34
N VAL A 168 18.35 7.64 -15.89
CA VAL A 168 19.03 6.52 -15.23
C VAL A 168 20.51 6.82 -14.96
N GLU A 169 21.16 7.59 -15.85
CA GLU A 169 22.54 8.03 -15.67
C GLU A 169 22.70 8.95 -14.46
N LYS A 170 21.85 9.98 -14.37
CA LYS A 170 21.84 10.90 -13.23
C LYS A 170 21.53 10.17 -11.93
N TRP A 171 20.58 9.24 -11.96
CA TRP A 171 20.22 8.41 -10.80
C TRP A 171 21.42 7.56 -10.35
N ALA A 172 22.08 6.84 -11.27
CA ALA A 172 23.27 6.06 -10.95
C ALA A 172 24.41 6.92 -10.37
N ALA A 173 24.66 8.08 -10.97
CA ALA A 173 25.68 9.01 -10.51
C ALA A 173 25.40 9.54 -9.09
N SER A 174 24.12 9.85 -8.76
CA SER A 174 23.74 10.38 -7.44
C SER A 174 23.97 9.38 -6.29
N ILE A 175 23.98 8.07 -6.61
CA ILE A 175 24.28 7.02 -5.63
C ILE A 175 25.71 6.47 -5.76
N GLY A 176 26.56 7.10 -6.58
CA GLY A 176 27.98 6.79 -6.70
C GLY A 176 28.28 5.49 -7.47
N VAL A 177 27.47 5.10 -8.46
CA VAL A 177 27.69 3.91 -9.30
C VAL A 177 27.54 4.21 -10.77
N SER A 178 28.07 3.33 -11.64
CA SER A 178 27.80 3.42 -13.06
C SER A 178 26.38 2.92 -13.39
N ARG A 179 25.81 3.43 -14.50
CA ARG A 179 24.52 2.95 -15.05
C ARG A 179 24.49 1.43 -15.18
N ARG A 180 25.55 0.82 -15.70
CA ARG A 180 25.65 -0.65 -15.90
C ARG A 180 25.54 -1.41 -14.56
N VAL A 181 26.16 -0.89 -13.51
CA VAL A 181 26.08 -1.49 -12.16
C VAL A 181 24.65 -1.40 -11.65
N LEU A 182 24.02 -0.22 -11.76
CA LEU A 182 22.64 -0.01 -11.34
C LEU A 182 21.68 -0.95 -12.07
N GLU A 183 21.74 -1.02 -13.41
CA GLU A 183 20.89 -1.90 -14.24
C GLU A 183 21.05 -3.37 -13.84
N ARG A 184 22.29 -3.84 -13.69
CA ARG A 184 22.56 -5.23 -13.28
C ARG A 184 21.98 -5.55 -11.90
N ARG A 185 22.17 -4.65 -10.93
CA ARG A 185 21.68 -4.86 -9.55
C ARG A 185 20.15 -4.84 -9.50
N PHE A 186 19.52 -3.93 -10.22
CA PHE A 186 18.06 -3.88 -10.32
C PHE A 186 17.50 -5.14 -10.98
N GLN A 187 18.10 -5.62 -12.05
CA GLN A 187 17.67 -6.84 -12.72
C GLN A 187 17.78 -8.07 -11.81
N LEU A 188 18.87 -8.17 -11.03
CA LEU A 188 19.09 -9.29 -10.10
C LEU A 188 18.14 -9.23 -8.89
N ALA A 189 17.92 -8.05 -8.33
CA ALA A 189 17.17 -7.88 -7.08
C ALA A 189 15.66 -7.77 -7.30
N LEU A 190 15.22 -7.18 -8.42
CA LEU A 190 13.81 -6.84 -8.69
C LEU A 190 13.25 -7.46 -9.97
N GLY A 191 14.09 -8.10 -10.80
CA GLY A 191 13.68 -8.57 -12.11
C GLY A 191 13.27 -7.45 -13.09
N ARG A 192 13.56 -6.19 -12.78
CA ARG A 192 13.14 -4.99 -13.53
C ARG A 192 14.32 -4.06 -13.79
N SER A 193 14.22 -3.28 -14.87
CA SER A 193 15.21 -2.23 -15.15
C SER A 193 14.93 -0.96 -14.31
N PRO A 194 15.97 -0.14 -14.03
CA PRO A 194 15.81 1.16 -13.40
C PRO A 194 14.83 2.08 -14.14
N LEU A 195 14.84 2.07 -15.47
CA LEU A 195 13.91 2.86 -16.27
C LEU A 195 12.45 2.42 -16.07
N ALA A 196 12.21 1.12 -16.04
CA ALA A 196 10.87 0.58 -15.76
C ALA A 196 10.39 0.97 -14.36
N MET A 197 11.29 1.04 -13.39
CA MET A 197 10.98 1.49 -12.03
C MET A 197 10.62 2.97 -11.99
N ILE A 198 11.38 3.85 -12.65
CA ILE A 198 11.03 5.28 -12.77
C ILE A 198 9.62 5.44 -13.37
N GLN A 199 9.31 4.69 -14.43
CA GLN A 199 8.00 4.75 -15.08
C GLN A 199 6.88 4.27 -14.16
N HIS A 200 7.10 3.19 -13.44
CA HIS A 200 6.15 2.65 -12.47
C HIS A 200 5.81 3.68 -11.39
N GLU A 201 6.82 4.24 -10.72
CA GLU A 201 6.64 5.22 -9.66
C GLU A 201 5.90 6.48 -10.13
N ARG A 202 6.20 6.95 -11.34
CA ARG A 202 5.51 8.10 -11.93
C ARG A 202 4.04 7.81 -12.22
N VAL A 203 3.72 6.60 -12.68
CA VAL A 203 2.33 6.18 -12.92
C VAL A 203 1.58 6.05 -11.59
N GLU A 204 2.16 5.44 -10.57
CA GLU A 204 1.50 5.32 -9.26
C GLU A 204 1.25 6.69 -8.63
N ARG A 205 2.22 7.61 -8.72
CA ARG A 205 2.01 9.00 -8.30
C ARG A 205 0.89 9.70 -9.09
N ALA A 206 0.83 9.46 -10.41
CA ALA A 206 -0.24 10.03 -11.24
C ALA A 206 -1.62 9.48 -10.85
N LYS A 207 -1.74 8.18 -10.56
CA LYS A 207 -2.98 7.58 -10.03
C LYS A 207 -3.42 8.26 -8.74
N GLY A 208 -2.50 8.46 -7.79
CA GLY A 208 -2.79 9.17 -6.54
C GLY A 208 -3.33 10.58 -6.79
N LEU A 209 -2.65 11.38 -7.62
CA LEU A 209 -3.08 12.74 -7.95
C LEU A 209 -4.42 12.80 -8.72
N LEU A 210 -4.67 11.83 -9.61
CA LEU A 210 -5.95 11.70 -10.31
C LEU A 210 -7.12 11.37 -9.38
N ALA A 211 -6.85 10.59 -8.33
CA ALA A 211 -7.85 10.17 -7.36
C ALA A 211 -8.17 11.25 -6.32
N THR A 212 -7.18 12.07 -5.92
CA THR A 212 -7.27 12.97 -4.79
C THR A 212 -7.37 14.45 -5.16
N THR A 213 -7.15 14.82 -6.45
CA THR A 213 -7.14 16.22 -6.89
C THR A 213 -7.95 16.46 -8.15
N ASP A 214 -8.31 17.72 -8.38
CA ASP A 214 -8.93 18.23 -9.63
C ASP A 214 -7.92 18.81 -10.62
N LEU A 215 -6.64 18.63 -10.39
CA LEU A 215 -5.58 19.17 -11.24
C LEU A 215 -5.76 18.73 -12.71
N PRO A 216 -5.53 19.62 -13.69
CA PRO A 216 -5.44 19.24 -15.09
C PRO A 216 -4.40 18.15 -15.31
N VAL A 217 -4.63 17.26 -16.28
CA VAL A 217 -3.70 16.16 -16.57
C VAL A 217 -2.31 16.67 -16.94
N SER A 218 -2.21 17.84 -17.57
CA SER A 218 -0.93 18.51 -17.86
C SER A 218 -0.13 18.85 -16.60
N GLN A 219 -0.79 19.39 -15.57
CA GLN A 219 -0.13 19.67 -14.28
C GLN A 219 0.24 18.40 -13.54
N ILE A 220 -0.56 17.33 -13.67
CA ILE A 220 -0.21 16.03 -13.11
C ILE A 220 1.03 15.48 -13.82
N ALA A 221 1.14 15.60 -15.14
CA ALA A 221 2.31 15.19 -15.89
C ALA A 221 3.60 15.86 -15.35
N GLU A 222 3.55 17.17 -15.18
CA GLU A 222 4.67 17.94 -14.62
C GLU A 222 5.04 17.47 -13.21
N ARG A 223 4.06 17.34 -12.30
CA ARG A 223 4.25 16.89 -10.92
C ARG A 223 4.75 15.45 -10.80
N CYS A 224 4.55 14.64 -11.84
CA CYS A 224 5.07 13.27 -11.92
C CYS A 224 6.40 13.18 -12.69
N GLY A 225 7.05 14.31 -13.03
CA GLY A 225 8.33 14.33 -13.70
C GLY A 225 8.28 13.96 -15.18
N TYR A 226 7.13 14.06 -15.83
CA TYR A 226 7.02 13.91 -17.28
C TYR A 226 7.30 15.26 -17.97
N GLN A 227 7.97 15.20 -19.11
CA GLN A 227 8.26 16.37 -19.94
C GLN A 227 7.03 16.87 -20.70
N SER A 228 6.03 16.00 -20.90
CA SER A 228 4.79 16.38 -21.60
C SER A 228 3.62 15.49 -21.18
N ASN A 229 2.41 16.00 -21.41
CA ASN A 229 1.16 15.29 -21.17
C ASN A 229 1.01 14.02 -22.03
N GLU A 230 1.53 14.06 -23.27
CA GLU A 230 1.50 12.93 -24.20
C GLU A 230 2.30 11.76 -23.63
N ARG A 231 3.49 12.03 -23.06
CA ARG A 231 4.34 10.98 -22.44
C ARG A 231 3.67 10.37 -21.22
N LEU A 232 3.04 11.18 -20.36
CA LEU A 232 2.24 10.64 -19.26
C LEU A 232 1.12 9.75 -19.82
N THR A 233 0.36 10.24 -20.81
CA THR A 233 -0.80 9.52 -21.36
C THR A 233 -0.39 8.16 -21.97
N VAL A 234 0.69 8.10 -22.72
CA VAL A 234 1.21 6.86 -23.31
C VAL A 234 1.63 5.87 -22.19
N ASN A 235 2.46 6.30 -21.25
CA ASN A 235 2.96 5.41 -20.19
C ASN A 235 1.85 4.97 -19.24
N PHE A 236 0.93 5.87 -18.90
CA PHE A 236 -0.20 5.58 -18.04
C PHE A 236 -1.14 4.57 -18.70
N ARG A 237 -1.49 4.76 -19.98
CA ARG A 237 -2.33 3.81 -20.73
C ARG A 237 -1.64 2.45 -20.87
N ALA A 238 -0.34 2.40 -21.09
CA ALA A 238 0.40 1.15 -21.16
C ALA A 238 0.39 0.38 -19.82
N ALA A 239 0.43 1.09 -18.69
CA ALA A 239 0.47 0.49 -17.35
C ALA A 239 -0.93 0.16 -16.79
N VAL A 240 -1.95 0.99 -17.10
CA VAL A 240 -3.27 0.95 -16.45
C VAL A 240 -4.37 0.46 -17.41
N GLY A 241 -4.09 0.44 -18.72
CA GLY A 241 -5.05 0.03 -19.75
C GLY A 241 -5.92 1.17 -20.28
N VAL A 242 -6.13 2.24 -19.52
CA VAL A 242 -6.96 3.39 -19.88
C VAL A 242 -6.18 4.71 -19.74
N PRO A 243 -6.54 5.77 -20.51
CA PRO A 243 -5.91 7.08 -20.37
C PRO A 243 -6.22 7.75 -19.01
N PRO A 244 -5.35 8.68 -18.51
CA PRO A 244 -5.53 9.35 -17.23
C PRO A 244 -6.90 10.00 -17.03
N ALA A 245 -7.45 10.66 -18.06
CA ALA A 245 -8.75 11.31 -17.99
C ALA A 245 -9.92 10.31 -17.86
N ALA A 246 -9.83 9.15 -18.53
CA ALA A 246 -10.80 8.08 -18.39
C ALA A 246 -10.72 7.45 -16.99
N TYR A 247 -9.53 7.16 -16.49
CA TYR A 247 -9.29 6.66 -15.14
C TYR A 247 -9.93 7.57 -14.08
N ARG A 248 -9.70 8.88 -14.13
CA ARG A 248 -10.35 9.85 -13.23
C ARG A 248 -11.87 9.77 -13.29
N ARG A 249 -12.44 9.70 -14.48
CA ARG A 249 -13.90 9.64 -14.69
C ARG A 249 -14.49 8.36 -14.08
N GLU A 250 -13.85 7.22 -14.25
CA GLU A 250 -14.25 5.94 -13.66
C GLU A 250 -14.23 5.98 -12.14
N LEU A 251 -13.19 6.57 -11.54
CA LEU A 251 -13.12 6.74 -10.08
C LEU A 251 -14.25 7.61 -9.54
N ARG A 252 -14.61 8.68 -10.25
CA ARG A 252 -15.72 9.56 -9.85
C ARG A 252 -17.08 8.90 -10.02
N GLY A 253 -17.28 8.15 -11.11
CA GLY A 253 -18.51 7.38 -11.31
C GLY A 253 -18.74 6.27 -10.28
N LYS A 254 -17.67 5.75 -9.68
CA LYS A 254 -17.75 4.77 -8.56
C LYS A 254 -18.00 5.44 -7.19
N ARG A 255 -17.78 6.74 -7.08
CA ARG A 255 -17.99 7.52 -5.83
C ARG A 255 -19.36 8.18 -5.74
N ALA A 256 -20.07 8.35 -6.87
CA ALA A 256 -21.46 8.83 -6.97
C ALA A 256 -22.47 7.69 -6.77
#